data_3a4623b5c901d03491997bf0c407d2e9
#
_entry.id   3a4623b5c901d03491997bf0c407d2e9
#
_cell.length_a   1.000
_cell.length_b   1.000
_cell.length_c   1.000
_cell.angle_alpha   90.00
_cell.angle_beta   90.00
_cell.angle_gamma   90.00
#
_symmetry.space_group_name_H-M   'P 1'
#
loop_
_entity.id
_entity.type
_entity.pdbx_description
1 polymer ?
#
loop_
_entity_poly.entity_id
_entity_poly.type
_entity_poly.pdbx_seq_one_letter_code
_entity_poly.pdbx_strand_id
1 'polypeptide(L)'
;MRVAVPHRLPREEVRRRLREQSGDIASYIPGGMAHVTSSWHGEDRMQLSVAAMGANVTGDVTIEDTQVVFQVTLPPALSFFEPIVAKAIAANGQKLLTKS
;
A
#
# COMPACT_ATOMS: atom_id res chain seq x y z
N MET A 1 -4.89 0.23 11.16
CA MET A 1 -4.20 -1.03 10.82
C MET A 1 -2.80 -0.71 10.33
N ARG A 2 -1.83 -1.46 10.81
CA ARG A 2 -0.42 -1.27 10.46
C ARG A 2 0.18 -2.60 10.02
N VAL A 3 0.80 -2.61 8.85
CA VAL A 3 1.47 -3.80 8.32
C VAL A 3 2.90 -3.43 7.98
N ALA A 4 3.86 -4.13 8.55
CA ALA A 4 5.27 -3.94 8.25
C ALA A 4 5.76 -5.10 7.38
N VAL A 5 6.35 -4.77 6.24
CA VAL A 5 6.88 -5.76 5.30
C VAL A 5 8.40 -5.62 5.26
N PRO A 6 9.14 -6.62 5.71
CA PRO A 6 10.60 -6.55 5.68
C PRO A 6 11.15 -6.64 4.26
N HIS A 7 12.29 -5.98 4.03
CA HIS A 7 12.97 -6.04 2.76
C HIS A 7 14.48 -5.97 2.93
N ARG A 8 15.20 -6.32 1.89
CA ARG A 8 16.65 -6.24 1.84
C ARG A 8 17.14 -5.39 0.67
N LEU A 9 16.34 -4.44 0.26
CA LEU A 9 16.63 -3.58 -0.87
C LEU A 9 17.10 -2.20 -0.39
N PRO A 10 17.92 -1.48 -1.19
CA PRO A 10 18.16 -0.07 -0.91
C PRO A 10 16.86 0.72 -0.97
N ARG A 11 16.77 1.80 -0.21
CA ARG A 11 15.57 2.65 -0.23
C ARG A 11 15.23 3.15 -1.62
N GLU A 12 16.22 3.47 -2.42
CA GLU A 12 16.02 3.94 -3.79
C GLU A 12 15.28 2.90 -4.63
N GLU A 13 15.65 1.64 -4.48
CA GLU A 13 15.01 0.56 -5.21
C GLU A 13 13.57 0.37 -4.75
N VAL A 14 13.33 0.48 -3.44
CA VAL A 14 11.98 0.39 -2.89
C VAL A 14 11.12 1.53 -3.44
N ARG A 15 11.65 2.75 -3.46
CA ARG A 15 10.93 3.91 -4.00
C ARG A 15 10.57 3.71 -5.46
N ARG A 16 11.53 3.21 -6.25
CA ARG A 16 11.31 2.96 -7.67
C ARG A 16 10.18 1.96 -7.88
N ARG A 17 10.21 0.87 -7.13
CA ARG A 17 9.19 -0.17 -7.24
C ARG A 17 7.81 0.33 -6.85
N LEU A 18 7.74 1.11 -5.78
CA LEU A 18 6.48 1.68 -5.34
C LEU A 18 5.91 2.66 -6.37
N ARG A 19 6.76 3.47 -6.99
CA ARG A 19 6.31 4.40 -8.03
C ARG A 19 5.77 3.66 -9.25
N GLU A 20 6.45 2.61 -9.68
CA GLU A 20 6.03 1.83 -10.83
C GLU A 20 4.74 1.05 -10.57
N GLN A 21 4.58 0.55 -9.33
CA GLN A 21 3.46 -0.33 -8.98
C GLN A 21 2.26 0.42 -8.42
N SER A 22 2.41 1.69 -8.05
CA SER A 22 1.30 2.43 -7.44
C SER A 22 0.10 2.57 -8.38
N GLY A 23 0.33 2.60 -9.68
CA GLY A 23 -0.75 2.64 -10.66
C GLY A 23 -1.51 1.32 -10.79
N ASP A 24 -0.90 0.21 -10.34
CA ASP A 24 -1.51 -1.11 -10.45
C ASP A 24 -2.38 -1.47 -9.24
N ILE A 25 -2.39 -0.64 -8.21
CA ILE A 25 -3.15 -0.93 -6.99
C ILE A 25 -4.63 -1.10 -7.29
N ALA A 26 -5.17 -0.30 -8.21
CA ALA A 26 -6.57 -0.39 -8.58
C ALA A 26 -6.94 -1.78 -9.12
N SER A 27 -6.01 -2.47 -9.76
CA SER A 27 -6.27 -3.80 -10.32
C SER A 27 -6.39 -4.88 -9.24
N TYR A 28 -5.93 -4.61 -8.02
CA TYR A 28 -6.06 -5.55 -6.90
C TYR A 28 -7.42 -5.43 -6.20
N ILE A 29 -8.23 -4.44 -6.56
CA ILE A 29 -9.51 -4.19 -5.91
C ILE A 29 -10.62 -4.81 -6.75
N PRO A 30 -11.42 -5.72 -6.18
CA PRO A 30 -12.53 -6.32 -6.90
C PRO A 30 -13.54 -5.28 -7.37
N GLY A 31 -14.10 -5.49 -8.57
CA GLY A 31 -15.14 -4.63 -9.11
C GLY A 31 -14.66 -3.61 -10.13
N GLY A 32 -13.37 -3.35 -10.21
CA GLY A 32 -12.79 -2.46 -11.22
C GLY A 32 -13.23 -1.00 -11.16
N MET A 33 -13.87 -0.56 -10.07
CA MET A 33 -14.44 0.78 -9.92
C MET A 33 -13.69 1.61 -8.88
N ALA A 34 -12.42 1.32 -8.68
CA ALA A 34 -11.63 2.03 -7.68
C ALA A 34 -10.83 3.17 -8.30
N HIS A 35 -10.81 4.30 -7.61
CA HIS A 35 -9.94 5.43 -7.96
C HIS A 35 -8.81 5.50 -6.94
N VAL A 36 -7.58 5.39 -7.42
CA VAL A 36 -6.41 5.44 -6.57
C VAL A 36 -5.65 6.74 -6.84
N THR A 37 -5.42 7.49 -5.78
CA THR A 37 -4.62 8.70 -5.84
C THR A 37 -3.42 8.51 -4.94
N SER A 38 -2.23 8.85 -5.44
CA SER A 38 -1.01 8.75 -4.65
C SER A 38 -0.28 10.09 -4.67
N SER A 39 0.38 10.41 -3.57
CA SER A 39 1.25 11.58 -3.51
C SER A 39 2.44 11.29 -2.62
N TRP A 40 3.60 11.79 -3.02
CA TRP A 40 4.84 11.63 -2.27
C TRP A 40 5.07 12.85 -1.39
N HIS A 41 5.34 12.59 -0.11
CA HIS A 41 5.68 13.63 0.87
C HIS A 41 7.12 13.40 1.32
N GLY A 42 8.05 13.86 0.48
CA GLY A 42 9.47 13.56 0.68
C GLY A 42 9.85 12.28 -0.05
N GLU A 43 11.04 11.76 0.26
CA GLU A 43 11.60 10.62 -0.46
C GLU A 43 11.11 9.27 0.07
N ASP A 44 10.81 9.20 1.36
CA ASP A 44 10.56 7.94 2.04
C ASP A 44 9.11 7.77 2.50
N ARG A 45 8.23 8.65 2.07
CA ARG A 45 6.85 8.62 2.51
C ARG A 45 5.90 8.85 1.35
N MET A 46 4.91 7.99 1.24
CA MET A 46 3.88 8.09 0.21
C MET A 46 2.51 7.99 0.86
N GLN A 47 1.57 8.80 0.40
CA GLN A 47 0.20 8.76 0.86
C GLN A 47 -0.68 8.24 -0.27
N LEU A 48 -1.55 7.28 0.06
CA LEU A 48 -2.49 6.69 -0.87
C LEU A 48 -3.92 6.96 -0.44
N SER A 49 -4.77 7.23 -1.40
CA SER A 49 -6.20 7.35 -1.18
C SER A 49 -6.91 6.49 -2.20
N VAL A 50 -7.78 5.60 -1.73
CA VAL A 50 -8.52 4.69 -2.58
C VAL A 50 -10.01 4.95 -2.37
N ALA A 51 -10.70 5.35 -3.43
CA ALA A 51 -12.15 5.52 -3.42
C ALA A 51 -12.78 4.34 -4.14
N ALA A 52 -13.57 3.56 -3.44
CA ALA A 52 -14.22 2.39 -3.99
C ALA A 52 -15.53 2.13 -3.27
N MET A 53 -16.57 1.78 -4.03
CA MET A 53 -17.87 1.36 -3.49
C MET A 53 -18.48 2.39 -2.51
N GLY A 54 -18.29 3.69 -2.82
CA GLY A 54 -18.83 4.75 -1.98
C GLY A 54 -18.06 5.01 -0.70
N ALA A 55 -16.92 4.38 -0.50
CA ALA A 55 -16.08 4.54 0.69
C ALA A 55 -14.69 5.00 0.29
N ASN A 56 -14.03 5.70 1.20
CA ASN A 56 -12.64 6.13 1.03
C ASN A 56 -11.75 5.42 2.03
N VAL A 57 -10.68 4.83 1.53
CA VAL A 57 -9.65 4.21 2.34
C VAL A 57 -8.36 4.99 2.14
N THR A 58 -7.74 5.42 3.23
CA THR A 58 -6.48 6.15 3.16
C THR A 58 -5.36 5.29 3.72
N GLY A 59 -4.18 5.43 3.14
CA GLY A 59 -3.02 4.69 3.58
C GLY A 59 -1.77 5.53 3.51
N ASP A 60 -0.88 5.34 4.49
CA ASP A 60 0.44 5.93 4.50
C ASP A 60 1.46 4.83 4.34
N VAL A 61 2.45 5.06 3.47
CA VAL A 61 3.54 4.13 3.24
C VAL A 61 4.83 4.82 3.66
N THR A 62 5.53 4.23 4.61
CA THR A 62 6.82 4.74 5.08
C THR A 62 7.91 3.75 4.74
N ILE A 63 8.94 4.21 4.02
CA ILE A 63 10.07 3.40 3.62
C ILE A 63 11.15 3.51 4.70
N GLU A 64 11.49 2.38 5.31
CA GLU A 64 12.59 2.29 6.27
C GLU A 64 13.71 1.44 5.68
N ASP A 65 14.86 1.41 6.34
CA ASP A 65 16.02 0.70 5.82
C ASP A 65 15.79 -0.79 5.63
N THR A 66 15.03 -1.40 6.53
CA THR A 66 14.84 -2.85 6.54
C THR A 66 13.40 -3.28 6.38
N GLN A 67 12.47 -2.34 6.27
CA GLN A 67 11.06 -2.64 6.13
C GLN A 67 10.30 -1.48 5.49
N VAL A 68 9.14 -1.79 4.97
CA VAL A 68 8.17 -0.79 4.53
C VAL A 68 6.94 -0.93 5.43
N VAL A 69 6.52 0.18 6.02
CA VAL A 69 5.36 0.19 6.91
C VAL A 69 4.16 0.75 6.16
N PHE A 70 3.12 -0.06 6.10
CA PHE A 70 1.84 0.35 5.52
C PHE A 70 0.87 0.62 6.67
N GLN A 71 0.37 1.84 6.73
CA GLN A 71 -0.61 2.21 7.74
C GLN A 71 -1.91 2.58 7.03
N VAL A 72 -2.95 1.79 7.26
CA VAL A 72 -4.22 1.92 6.54
C VAL A 72 -5.32 2.27 7.50
N THR A 73 -6.12 3.26 7.13
CA THR A 73 -7.29 3.66 7.90
C THR A 73 -8.54 3.26 7.13
N LEU A 74 -9.32 2.36 7.73
CA LEU A 74 -10.59 1.92 7.15
C LEU A 74 -11.74 2.63 7.86
N PRO A 75 -12.81 3.01 7.12
CA PRO A 75 -14.02 3.46 7.78
C PRO A 75 -14.59 2.38 8.70
N PRO A 76 -15.31 2.77 9.78
CA PRO A 76 -15.87 1.77 10.71
C PRO A 76 -16.74 0.72 10.01
N ALA A 77 -17.47 1.11 8.96
CA ALA A 77 -18.32 0.18 8.21
C ALA A 77 -17.52 -0.92 7.51
N LEU A 78 -16.23 -0.70 7.25
CA LEU A 78 -15.35 -1.65 6.57
C LEU A 78 -14.35 -2.32 7.49
N SER A 79 -14.47 -2.11 8.80
CA SER A 79 -13.50 -2.65 9.75
C SER A 79 -13.39 -4.17 9.72
N PHE A 80 -14.45 -4.86 9.35
CA PHE A 80 -14.41 -6.32 9.23
C PHE A 80 -13.56 -6.81 8.07
N PHE A 81 -13.18 -5.94 7.14
CA PHE A 81 -12.26 -6.28 6.07
C PHE A 81 -10.79 -6.20 6.47
N GLU A 82 -10.47 -5.71 7.67
CA GLU A 82 -9.09 -5.52 8.10
C GLU A 82 -8.21 -6.75 7.90
N PRO A 83 -8.62 -7.96 8.33
CA PRO A 83 -7.77 -9.14 8.13
C PRO A 83 -7.50 -9.44 6.65
N ILE A 84 -8.49 -9.20 5.80
CA ILE A 84 -8.37 -9.44 4.36
C ILE A 84 -7.40 -8.43 3.75
N VAL A 85 -7.55 -7.15 4.13
CA VAL A 85 -6.69 -6.07 3.64
C VAL A 85 -5.26 -6.28 4.12
N ALA A 86 -5.08 -6.61 5.39
CA ALA A 86 -3.75 -6.86 5.94
C ALA A 86 -3.04 -8.01 5.21
N LYS A 87 -3.76 -9.09 4.93
CA LYS A 87 -3.21 -10.22 4.16
C LYS A 87 -2.83 -9.81 2.75
N ALA A 88 -3.69 -9.04 2.09
CA ALA A 88 -3.42 -8.57 0.74
C ALA A 88 -2.19 -7.66 0.69
N ILE A 89 -2.07 -6.75 1.65
CA ILE A 89 -0.91 -5.86 1.74
C ILE A 89 0.36 -6.67 1.97
N ALA A 90 0.34 -7.61 2.91
CA ALA A 90 1.50 -8.44 3.22
C ALA A 90 1.93 -9.25 1.99
N ALA A 91 0.99 -9.91 1.33
CA ALA A 91 1.29 -10.74 0.17
C ALA A 91 1.83 -9.92 -1.01
N ASN A 92 1.16 -8.82 -1.33
CA ASN A 92 1.57 -7.97 -2.46
C ASN A 92 2.84 -7.19 -2.14
N GLY A 93 2.99 -6.76 -0.88
CA GLY A 93 4.21 -6.10 -0.44
C GLY A 93 5.41 -7.02 -0.53
N GLN A 94 5.26 -8.29 -0.15
CA GLN A 94 6.34 -9.28 -0.27
C GLN A 94 6.75 -9.47 -1.72
N LYS A 95 5.80 -9.59 -2.62
CA LYS A 95 6.09 -9.72 -4.06
C LYS A 95 6.83 -8.49 -4.60
N LEU A 96 6.37 -7.31 -4.20
CA LEU A 96 6.97 -6.05 -4.63
C LEU A 96 8.41 -5.92 -4.16
N LEU A 97 8.68 -6.35 -2.93
CA LEU A 97 9.97 -6.14 -2.27
C LEU A 97 10.88 -7.36 -2.33
N THR A 98 10.43 -8.46 -2.91
CA THR A 98 11.26 -9.63 -3.09
C THR A 98 12.19 -9.41 -4.29
N LYS A 99 13.47 -9.65 -4.08
CA LYS A 99 14.45 -9.57 -5.12
C LYS A 99 14.33 -10.80 -6.02
N SER A 100 13.91 -10.56 -7.22
CA SER A 100 13.80 -11.62 -8.21
C SER A 100 15.02 -11.65 -9.11
#